data_5c2252fb9c8d57e771083f3af8f4e02b
#
_entry.id   5c2252fb9c8d57e771083f3af8f4e02b
#
_cell.length_a   1.000
_cell.length_b   1.000
_cell.length_c   1.000
_cell.angle_alpha   90.00
_cell.angle_beta   90.00
_cell.angle_gamma   90.00
#
_symmetry.space_group_name_H-M   'P 1'
#
loop_
_entity.id
_entity.type
_entity.pdbx_description
1 polymer ?
#
loop_
_entity_poly.entity_id
_entity_poly.type
_entity_poly.pdbx_seq_one_letter_code
_entity_poly.pdbx_strand_id
1 'polypeptide(L)'
;MLQSKYTLLKLGGAVLLFMFSYAHPTHASQIIEPCSDTHVQQNPGKPRCRMDWQELRRKQEAFITQHAGLSQTEANFFFPLFHELKQKQRAIRRSMHKISKEMEQGTHTEKQCDEYLEQIGKLRKQSTDLEITYYKKWRKKLCASKIIKILSADRKFSKQVFDGKVK
;
A
#
# COMPACT_ATOMS: atom_id res chain seq x y z
N MET A 1 -35.72 28.19 21.47
CA MET A 1 -36.38 29.05 20.48
C MET A 1 -35.42 29.40 19.40
N LEU A 2 -35.49 28.74 18.26
CA LEU A 2 -35.16 29.30 16.91
C LEU A 2 -35.44 28.20 15.90
N GLN A 3 -36.57 28.32 15.27
CA GLN A 3 -37.01 27.50 14.14
C GLN A 3 -36.29 27.95 12.90
N SER A 4 -35.67 27.06 12.16
CA SER A 4 -35.16 27.35 10.82
C SER A 4 -36.10 26.78 9.77
N LYS A 5 -36.53 27.66 8.91
CA LYS A 5 -37.55 27.53 7.85
C LYS A 5 -36.97 26.71 6.68
N TYR A 6 -37.61 25.59 6.35
CA TYR A 6 -37.42 24.96 5.05
C TYR A 6 -38.44 25.51 4.07
N THR A 7 -37.97 26.27 3.09
CA THR A 7 -38.77 26.78 1.99
C THR A 7 -38.90 25.70 0.93
N LEU A 8 -40.13 25.20 0.77
CA LEU A 8 -40.54 24.34 -0.34
C LEU A 8 -40.61 25.20 -1.62
N LEU A 9 -39.80 24.86 -2.62
CA LEU A 9 -39.98 25.35 -3.97
C LEU A 9 -40.53 24.23 -4.85
N LYS A 10 -41.84 24.25 -5.11
CA LYS A 10 -42.53 23.50 -6.16
C LYS A 10 -42.47 24.29 -7.47
N LEU A 11 -41.98 23.69 -8.52
CA LEU A 11 -42.24 23.98 -9.94
C LEU A 11 -41.75 22.71 -10.67
N GLY A 12 -42.52 21.88 -11.28
CA GLY A 12 -43.52 22.13 -12.32
C GLY A 12 -42.90 21.86 -13.69
N GLY A 13 -43.13 20.66 -14.27
CA GLY A 13 -43.21 20.55 -15.71
C GLY A 13 -42.10 19.80 -16.45
N ALA A 14 -42.57 18.82 -17.18
CA ALA A 14 -42.07 18.23 -18.41
C ALA A 14 -41.30 16.89 -18.28
N VAL A 15 -42.11 15.84 -18.30
CA VAL A 15 -41.69 14.47 -18.66
C VAL A 15 -41.38 14.46 -20.15
N LEU A 16 -40.12 14.39 -20.52
CA LEU A 16 -39.65 13.99 -21.84
C LEU A 16 -39.22 12.54 -21.81
N LEU A 17 -40.10 11.68 -22.24
CA LEU A 17 -39.88 10.27 -22.53
C LEU A 17 -38.94 10.15 -23.73
N PHE A 18 -37.62 10.03 -23.47
CA PHE A 18 -36.68 9.54 -24.47
C PHE A 18 -36.68 8.01 -24.46
N MET A 19 -37.45 7.44 -25.39
CA MET A 19 -37.36 6.04 -25.75
C MET A 19 -36.02 5.79 -26.45
N PHE A 20 -35.00 5.42 -25.68
CA PHE A 20 -33.78 4.86 -26.27
C PHE A 20 -34.03 3.39 -26.56
N SER A 21 -34.28 3.10 -27.84
CA SER A 21 -34.23 1.73 -28.36
C SER A 21 -32.82 1.20 -28.25
N TYR A 22 -32.52 0.42 -27.21
CA TYR A 22 -31.28 -0.37 -27.14
C TYR A 22 -31.45 -1.59 -28.04
N ALA A 23 -30.85 -1.53 -29.24
CA ALA A 23 -30.58 -2.71 -30.04
C ALA A 23 -29.58 -3.58 -29.29
N HIS A 24 -30.03 -4.73 -28.83
CA HIS A 24 -29.15 -5.75 -28.24
C HIS A 24 -28.43 -6.47 -29.37
N PRO A 25 -27.09 -6.49 -29.39
CA PRO A 25 -26.39 -7.46 -30.21
C PRO A 25 -26.55 -8.83 -29.56
N THR A 26 -27.18 -9.74 -30.28
CA THR A 26 -27.22 -11.17 -29.99
C THR A 26 -25.79 -11.71 -29.94
N HIS A 27 -25.25 -11.88 -28.75
CA HIS A 27 -23.99 -12.56 -28.54
C HIS A 27 -24.21 -14.05 -28.68
N ALA A 28 -23.66 -14.60 -29.76
CA ALA A 28 -23.61 -16.05 -30.01
C ALA A 28 -22.96 -16.75 -28.82
N SER A 29 -23.64 -17.76 -28.32
CA SER A 29 -23.15 -18.69 -27.31
C SER A 29 -21.87 -19.35 -27.81
N GLN A 30 -20.71 -18.91 -27.32
CA GLN A 30 -19.50 -19.69 -27.45
C GLN A 30 -19.55 -20.81 -26.41
N ILE A 31 -19.67 -22.01 -26.93
CA ILE A 31 -19.52 -23.27 -26.23
C ILE A 31 -18.14 -23.29 -25.61
N ILE A 32 -18.08 -23.26 -24.26
CA ILE A 32 -16.85 -23.48 -23.52
C ILE A 32 -16.51 -24.96 -23.66
N GLU A 33 -15.58 -25.26 -24.54
CA GLU A 33 -14.96 -26.58 -24.57
C GLU A 33 -14.13 -26.79 -23.29
N PRO A 34 -14.20 -27.98 -22.66
CA PRO A 34 -13.37 -28.27 -21.51
C PRO A 34 -11.90 -28.29 -21.94
N CYS A 35 -11.08 -27.53 -21.26
CA CYS A 35 -9.63 -27.53 -21.43
C CYS A 35 -9.09 -28.93 -21.18
N SER A 36 -8.79 -29.62 -22.28
CA SER A 36 -7.98 -30.82 -22.27
C SER A 36 -6.60 -30.50 -21.77
N ASP A 37 -6.12 -31.26 -20.81
CA ASP A 37 -4.75 -31.27 -20.35
C ASP A 37 -3.79 -31.54 -21.52
N THR A 38 -3.27 -30.50 -22.12
CA THR A 38 -2.23 -30.62 -23.14
C THR A 38 -1.11 -29.65 -22.78
N HIS A 39 -0.02 -30.24 -22.32
CA HIS A 39 1.34 -29.72 -22.34
C HIS A 39 1.46 -28.21 -22.04
N VAL A 40 1.72 -27.93 -20.76
CA VAL A 40 2.36 -26.66 -20.40
C VAL A 40 3.72 -26.62 -21.08
N GLN A 41 3.74 -26.12 -22.31
CA GLN A 41 4.97 -25.64 -22.94
C GLN A 41 5.50 -24.52 -22.03
N GLN A 42 6.50 -24.87 -21.22
CA GLN A 42 7.34 -23.92 -20.52
C GLN A 42 7.93 -23.00 -21.61
N ASN A 43 7.41 -21.81 -21.67
CA ASN A 43 7.96 -20.74 -22.51
C ASN A 43 9.28 -20.30 -21.84
N PRO A 44 10.47 -20.71 -22.38
CA PRO A 44 11.73 -20.32 -21.79
C PRO A 44 12.05 -18.92 -22.30
N GLY A 45 11.69 -17.87 -21.54
CA GLY A 45 12.26 -16.61 -21.97
C GLY A 45 11.47 -15.37 -21.82
N LYS A 46 11.10 -15.03 -20.64
CA LYS A 46 11.39 -13.69 -20.10
C LYS A 46 12.08 -13.95 -18.78
N PRO A 47 13.35 -13.59 -18.62
CA PRO A 47 13.92 -13.56 -17.29
C PRO A 47 13.01 -12.62 -16.50
N ARG A 48 12.22 -13.17 -15.58
CA ARG A 48 11.61 -12.36 -14.53
C ARG A 48 12.82 -11.66 -13.92
N CYS A 49 12.97 -10.38 -14.22
CA CYS A 49 14.05 -9.57 -13.71
C CYS A 49 13.93 -9.68 -12.20
N ARG A 50 14.68 -10.64 -11.62
CA ARG A 50 14.70 -10.87 -10.19
C ARG A 50 15.34 -9.62 -9.64
N MET A 51 14.49 -8.70 -9.17
CA MET A 51 14.96 -7.43 -8.64
C MET A 51 16.04 -7.73 -7.62
N ASP A 52 17.26 -7.28 -7.89
CA ASP A 52 18.35 -7.40 -6.92
C ASP A 52 18.05 -6.47 -5.75
N TRP A 53 17.69 -7.09 -4.62
CA TRP A 53 17.35 -6.35 -3.40
C TRP A 53 18.51 -5.50 -2.87
N GLN A 54 19.74 -5.88 -3.15
CA GLN A 54 20.91 -5.09 -2.78
C GLN A 54 21.04 -3.87 -3.66
N GLU A 55 20.81 -4.03 -4.96
CA GLU A 55 20.79 -2.91 -5.90
C GLU A 55 19.66 -1.94 -5.60
N LEU A 56 18.44 -2.45 -5.36
CA LEU A 56 17.31 -1.63 -4.97
C LEU A 56 17.59 -0.82 -3.68
N ARG A 57 18.22 -1.46 -2.70
CA ARG A 57 18.63 -0.81 -1.47
C ARG A 57 19.63 0.33 -1.74
N ARG A 58 20.66 0.08 -2.55
CA ARG A 58 21.63 1.10 -2.94
C ARG A 58 20.96 2.29 -3.66
N LYS A 59 20.04 2.01 -4.57
CA LYS A 59 19.25 3.06 -5.25
C LYS A 59 18.40 3.86 -4.26
N GLN A 60 17.78 3.20 -3.30
CA GLN A 60 17.01 3.88 -2.24
C GLN A 60 17.89 4.77 -1.37
N GLU A 61 19.04 4.29 -0.94
CA GLU A 61 20.00 5.05 -0.13
C GLU A 61 20.52 6.28 -0.89
N ALA A 62 20.89 6.11 -2.16
CA ALA A 62 21.34 7.21 -3.01
C ALA A 62 20.22 8.25 -3.20
N PHE A 63 19.00 7.79 -3.49
CA PHE A 63 17.84 8.67 -3.66
C PHE A 63 17.54 9.48 -2.40
N ILE A 64 17.51 8.83 -1.23
CA ILE A 64 17.27 9.51 0.05
C ILE A 64 18.40 10.49 0.36
N THR A 65 19.66 10.09 0.18
CA THR A 65 20.83 10.95 0.43
C THR A 65 20.74 12.23 -0.38
N GLN A 66 20.45 12.12 -1.67
CA GLN A 66 20.34 13.27 -2.58
C GLN A 66 19.17 14.18 -2.19
N HIS A 67 17.97 13.61 -1.98
CA HIS A 67 16.77 14.42 -1.73
C HIS A 67 16.72 15.06 -0.34
N ALA A 68 17.31 14.42 0.66
CA ALA A 68 17.39 14.96 2.01
C ALA A 68 18.63 15.80 2.27
N GLY A 69 19.60 15.78 1.35
CA GLY A 69 20.88 16.49 1.50
C GLY A 69 21.69 15.94 2.68
N LEU A 70 21.82 14.59 2.77
CA LEU A 70 22.61 13.96 3.82
C LEU A 70 24.10 14.06 3.51
N SER A 71 24.91 14.49 4.49
CA SER A 71 26.35 14.32 4.43
C SER A 71 26.73 12.83 4.59
N GLN A 72 27.94 12.47 4.19
CA GLN A 72 28.43 11.09 4.36
C GLN A 72 28.38 10.63 5.82
N THR A 73 28.73 11.49 6.75
CA THR A 73 28.68 11.20 8.19
C THR A 73 27.26 10.95 8.68
N GLU A 74 26.30 11.76 8.21
CA GLU A 74 24.88 11.59 8.53
C GLU A 74 24.31 10.33 7.92
N ALA A 75 24.64 10.02 6.66
CA ALA A 75 24.22 8.82 5.96
C ALA A 75 24.74 7.55 6.68
N ASN A 76 26.01 7.52 7.04
CA ASN A 76 26.62 6.40 7.78
C ASN A 76 25.96 6.14 9.14
N PHE A 77 25.47 7.21 9.79
CA PHE A 77 24.72 7.07 11.04
C PHE A 77 23.27 6.66 10.80
N PHE A 78 22.63 7.21 9.78
CA PHE A 78 21.19 7.06 9.54
C PHE A 78 20.82 5.68 8.97
N PHE A 79 21.49 5.23 7.91
CA PHE A 79 21.05 4.04 7.16
C PHE A 79 21.03 2.74 7.95
N PRO A 80 21.99 2.44 8.84
CA PRO A 80 21.90 1.24 9.68
C PRO A 80 20.62 1.22 10.52
N LEU A 81 20.29 2.33 11.16
CA LEU A 81 19.07 2.48 11.96
C LEU A 81 17.79 2.44 11.10
N PHE A 82 17.83 3.02 9.91
CA PHE A 82 16.73 2.99 8.95
C PHE A 82 16.42 1.56 8.49
N HIS A 83 17.44 0.79 8.16
CA HIS A 83 17.25 -0.60 7.74
C HIS A 83 16.76 -1.49 8.88
N GLU A 84 17.24 -1.27 10.09
CA GLU A 84 16.75 -1.95 11.29
C GLU A 84 15.25 -1.67 11.51
N LEU A 85 14.83 -0.41 11.43
CA LEU A 85 13.41 -0.03 11.48
C LEU A 85 12.61 -0.74 10.40
N LYS A 86 13.05 -0.68 9.14
CA LYS A 86 12.35 -1.33 8.02
C LYS A 86 12.23 -2.84 8.20
N GLN A 87 13.24 -3.49 8.78
CA GLN A 87 13.20 -4.93 9.07
C GLN A 87 12.13 -5.24 10.13
N LYS A 88 12.10 -4.48 11.23
CA LYS A 88 11.10 -4.65 12.30
C LYS A 88 9.68 -4.36 11.79
N GLN A 89 9.49 -3.32 11.00
CA GLN A 89 8.21 -3.02 10.36
C GLN A 89 7.74 -4.12 9.40
N ARG A 90 8.67 -4.74 8.65
CA ARG A 90 8.34 -5.89 7.79
C ARG A 90 7.88 -7.09 8.62
N ALA A 91 8.46 -7.33 9.79
CA ALA A 91 8.00 -8.40 10.68
C ALA A 91 6.56 -8.15 11.16
N ILE A 92 6.26 -6.94 11.63
CA ILE A 92 4.92 -6.55 12.05
C ILE A 92 3.90 -6.69 10.89
N ARG A 93 4.25 -6.21 9.69
CA ARG A 93 3.37 -6.36 8.51
C ARG A 93 3.10 -7.82 8.15
N ARG A 94 4.10 -8.70 8.27
CA ARG A 94 3.89 -10.14 8.05
C ARG A 94 2.91 -10.73 9.06
N SER A 95 3.02 -10.33 10.34
CA SER A 95 2.07 -10.76 11.37
C SER A 95 0.65 -10.26 11.07
N MET A 96 0.50 -9.00 10.68
CA MET A 96 -0.81 -8.44 10.28
C MET A 96 -1.39 -9.18 9.06
N HIS A 97 -0.57 -9.45 8.05
CA HIS A 97 -1.01 -10.19 6.86
C HIS A 97 -1.45 -11.61 7.20
N LYS A 98 -0.73 -12.30 8.10
CA LYS A 98 -1.11 -13.63 8.57
C LYS A 98 -2.50 -13.61 9.21
N ILE A 99 -2.75 -12.66 10.13
CA ILE A 99 -4.03 -12.48 10.80
C ILE A 99 -5.14 -12.17 9.77
N SER A 100 -4.89 -11.22 8.84
CA SER A 100 -5.87 -10.89 7.80
C SER A 100 -6.23 -12.10 6.93
N LYS A 101 -5.22 -12.92 6.59
CA LYS A 101 -5.46 -14.14 5.81
C LYS A 101 -6.26 -15.19 6.59
N GLU A 102 -6.04 -15.31 7.90
CA GLU A 102 -6.83 -16.17 8.77
C GLU A 102 -8.29 -15.71 8.85
N MET A 103 -8.53 -14.39 8.90
CA MET A 103 -9.88 -13.81 8.88
C MET A 103 -10.63 -14.01 7.56
N GLU A 104 -9.93 -14.12 6.44
CA GLU A 104 -10.52 -14.37 5.12
C GLU A 104 -10.93 -15.85 4.93
N GLN A 105 -10.45 -16.74 5.80
CA GLN A 105 -10.67 -18.18 5.68
C GLN A 105 -11.73 -18.68 6.67
N GLY A 106 -12.86 -19.14 6.15
CA GLY A 106 -13.91 -19.78 6.92
C GLY A 106 -14.91 -18.82 7.58
N THR A 107 -15.74 -19.36 8.46
CA THR A 107 -16.70 -18.61 9.27
C THR A 107 -16.14 -18.39 10.67
N HIS A 108 -16.24 -17.16 11.17
CA HIS A 108 -15.74 -16.79 12.48
C HIS A 108 -16.90 -16.42 13.41
N THR A 109 -16.74 -16.73 14.68
CA THR A 109 -17.64 -16.24 15.73
C THR A 109 -17.35 -14.75 16.00
N GLU A 110 -18.33 -14.01 16.52
CA GLU A 110 -18.17 -12.60 16.87
C GLU A 110 -16.99 -12.39 17.83
N LYS A 111 -16.83 -13.27 18.81
CA LYS A 111 -15.68 -13.25 19.72
C LYS A 111 -14.33 -13.35 18.99
N GLN A 112 -14.22 -14.21 17.98
CA GLN A 112 -13.00 -14.32 17.18
C GLN A 112 -12.75 -13.06 16.35
N CYS A 113 -13.80 -12.45 15.82
CA CYS A 113 -13.69 -11.18 15.11
C CYS A 113 -13.16 -10.06 16.02
N ASP A 114 -13.69 -9.96 17.25
CA ASP A 114 -13.20 -8.99 18.24
C ASP A 114 -11.72 -9.24 18.59
N GLU A 115 -11.32 -10.48 18.82
CA GLU A 115 -9.93 -10.84 19.08
C GLU A 115 -8.99 -10.44 17.92
N TYR A 116 -9.42 -10.62 16.66
CA TYR A 116 -8.67 -10.20 15.48
C TYR A 116 -8.52 -8.67 15.42
N LEU A 117 -9.60 -7.93 15.65
CA LEU A 117 -9.56 -6.46 15.68
C LEU A 117 -8.59 -5.95 16.75
N GLU A 118 -8.62 -6.54 17.92
CA GLU A 118 -7.70 -6.20 19.01
C GLU A 118 -6.24 -6.47 18.63
N GLN A 119 -5.95 -7.64 18.04
CA GLN A 119 -4.61 -8.01 17.61
C GLN A 119 -4.07 -7.06 16.53
N ILE A 120 -4.89 -6.73 15.53
CA ILE A 120 -4.52 -5.75 14.49
C ILE A 120 -4.27 -4.38 15.11
N GLY A 121 -5.10 -3.96 16.04
CA GLY A 121 -4.93 -2.69 16.77
C GLY A 121 -3.60 -2.65 17.53
N LYS A 122 -3.26 -3.72 18.25
CA LYS A 122 -1.98 -3.86 18.97
C LYS A 122 -0.78 -3.78 18.01
N LEU A 123 -0.83 -4.47 16.89
CA LEU A 123 0.26 -4.46 15.89
C LEU A 123 0.43 -3.08 15.23
N ARG A 124 -0.66 -2.38 14.93
CA ARG A 124 -0.61 -0.99 14.41
C ARG A 124 0.03 -0.05 15.43
N LYS A 125 -0.41 -0.14 16.68
CA LYS A 125 0.20 0.64 17.77
C LYS A 125 1.69 0.35 17.88
N GLN A 126 2.09 -0.92 17.90
CA GLN A 126 3.49 -1.32 17.95
C GLN A 126 4.30 -0.74 16.80
N SER A 127 3.76 -0.71 15.57
CA SER A 127 4.43 -0.11 14.41
C SER A 127 4.65 1.38 14.60
N THR A 128 3.66 2.10 15.13
CA THR A 128 3.76 3.54 15.41
C THR A 128 4.76 3.85 16.52
N ASP A 129 4.70 3.11 17.62
CA ASP A 129 5.63 3.27 18.75
C ASP A 129 7.09 3.01 18.32
N LEU A 130 7.27 2.04 17.43
CA LEU A 130 8.55 1.73 16.83
C LEU A 130 9.08 2.93 16.01
N GLU A 131 8.27 3.51 15.13
CA GLU A 131 8.65 4.69 14.34
C GLU A 131 9.08 5.87 15.24
N ILE A 132 8.28 6.18 16.27
CA ILE A 132 8.58 7.25 17.22
C ILE A 132 9.94 6.99 17.90
N THR A 133 10.20 5.73 18.26
CA THR A 133 11.48 5.34 18.87
C THR A 133 12.67 5.64 17.95
N TYR A 134 12.54 5.31 16.64
CA TYR A 134 13.62 5.58 15.68
C TYR A 134 13.73 7.06 15.33
N TYR A 135 12.65 7.80 15.29
CA TYR A 135 12.71 9.26 15.15
C TYR A 135 13.50 9.90 16.28
N LYS A 136 13.33 9.47 17.53
CA LYS A 136 14.13 9.90 18.67
C LYS A 136 15.61 9.51 18.52
N LYS A 137 15.93 8.32 18.00
CA LYS A 137 17.30 7.90 17.72
C LYS A 137 17.94 8.80 16.65
N TRP A 138 17.23 9.07 15.54
CA TRP A 138 17.75 9.92 14.45
C TRP A 138 17.95 11.37 14.89
N ARG A 139 17.07 11.88 15.76
CA ARG A 139 17.19 13.23 16.34
C ARG A 139 18.49 13.49 17.09
N LYS A 140 19.21 12.45 17.48
CA LYS A 140 20.53 12.62 18.14
C LYS A 140 21.59 13.23 17.23
N LYS A 141 21.47 13.06 15.90
CA LYS A 141 22.45 13.59 14.92
C LYS A 141 21.81 14.33 13.74
N LEU A 142 20.51 14.25 13.57
CA LEU A 142 19.78 14.89 12.47
C LEU A 142 18.77 15.90 13.00
N CYS A 143 18.64 17.04 12.31
CA CYS A 143 17.59 18.01 12.59
C CYS A 143 16.22 17.49 12.12
N ALA A 144 15.13 17.97 12.71
CA ALA A 144 13.76 17.53 12.38
C ALA A 144 13.42 17.74 10.90
N SER A 145 13.80 18.88 10.34
CA SER A 145 13.55 19.20 8.92
C SER A 145 14.21 18.18 7.98
N LYS A 146 15.41 17.72 8.31
CA LYS A 146 16.12 16.71 7.53
C LYS A 146 15.43 15.34 7.61
N ILE A 147 14.95 14.96 8.79
CA ILE A 147 14.15 13.74 8.98
C ILE A 147 12.86 13.79 8.15
N ILE A 148 12.14 14.92 8.12
CA ILE A 148 10.96 15.10 7.29
C ILE A 148 11.29 14.91 5.80
N LYS A 149 12.41 15.49 5.33
CA LYS A 149 12.88 15.29 3.94
C LYS A 149 13.19 13.82 3.64
N ILE A 150 13.85 13.11 4.57
CA ILE A 150 14.11 11.67 4.46
C ILE A 150 12.81 10.87 4.30
N LEU A 151 11.85 11.09 5.19
CA LEU A 151 10.57 10.39 5.15
C LEU A 151 9.79 10.68 3.86
N SER A 152 9.88 11.92 3.36
CA SER A 152 9.28 12.29 2.07
C SER A 152 9.99 11.60 0.91
N ALA A 153 11.32 11.55 0.92
CA ALA A 153 12.12 10.87 -0.11
C ALA A 153 11.84 9.37 -0.14
N ASP A 154 11.79 8.72 1.02
CA ASP A 154 11.46 7.28 1.14
C ASP A 154 10.08 6.95 0.54
N ARG A 155 9.07 7.77 0.81
CA ARG A 155 7.73 7.61 0.20
C ARG A 155 7.74 7.80 -1.31
N LYS A 156 8.47 8.82 -1.82
CA LYS A 156 8.61 9.06 -3.26
C LYS A 156 9.30 7.88 -3.95
N PHE A 157 10.39 7.38 -3.38
CA PHE A 157 11.10 6.22 -3.91
C PHE A 157 10.21 4.98 -3.95
N SER A 158 9.51 4.68 -2.85
CA SER A 158 8.58 3.55 -2.77
C SER A 158 7.49 3.63 -3.85
N LYS A 159 6.96 4.83 -4.11
CA LYS A 159 6.01 5.05 -5.21
C LYS A 159 6.63 4.79 -6.58
N GLN A 160 7.86 5.27 -6.82
CA GLN A 160 8.54 5.03 -8.09
C GLN A 160 8.82 3.54 -8.35
N VAL A 161 9.17 2.79 -7.30
CA VAL A 161 9.32 1.32 -7.37
C VAL A 161 8.00 0.66 -7.73
N PHE A 162 6.92 1.05 -7.07
CA PHE A 162 5.58 0.53 -7.34
C PHE A 162 5.11 0.84 -8.77
N ASP A 163 5.38 2.06 -9.27
CA ASP A 163 5.05 2.50 -10.63
C ASP A 163 5.99 1.88 -11.71
N GLY A 164 6.95 1.03 -11.33
CA GLY A 164 7.92 0.42 -12.25
C GLY A 164 8.93 1.41 -12.87
N LYS A 165 9.10 2.60 -12.26
CA LYS A 165 9.99 3.67 -12.76
C LYS A 165 11.45 3.51 -12.31
N VAL A 166 11.72 2.64 -11.35
CA VAL A 166 13.07 2.31 -10.90
C VAL A 166 13.52 1.06 -11.65
N LYS A 167 14.43 1.25 -12.62
CA LYS A 167 15.06 0.17 -13.37
C LYS A 167 16.39 -0.21 -12.75
#